data_8961db8797ffd082c6e5f321f6e5907e
#
_entry.id   8961db8797ffd082c6e5f321f6e5907e
#
_cell.length_a   1.000
_cell.length_b   1.000
_cell.length_c   1.000
_cell.angle_alpha   90.00
_cell.angle_beta   90.00
_cell.angle_gamma   90.00
#
_symmetry.space_group_name_H-M   'P 1'
#
loop_
_entity.id
_entity.type
_entity.pdbx_description
1 polymer ?
#
loop_
_entity_poly.entity_id
_entity_poly.type
_entity_poly.pdbx_seq_one_letter_code
_entity_poly.pdbx_strand_id
1 'polypeptide(L)'
;METIKFDLNKNAGKFKAMNATNGGPWHKRHANDQWRSNFEAYKAARIPYSRNHDSNLCGSTYGGPYAHDISAIFPDFDADVNNPASYDFACTDESILTTLEAGTQTFFRLGQCIEHQIKKHHSLPPADFVKWAEICEHIIMHYNYGWANGLELNIQYWEIWNEPDLDADDSPNKRTWGGTEAQFFDLY
;
A
#
# COMPACT_ATOMS: atom_id res chain seq x y z
N MET A 1 15.83 -27.50 31.82
CA MET A 1 14.63 -27.25 31.00
C MET A 1 13.77 -26.31 31.79
N GLU A 2 13.54 -25.10 31.33
CA GLU A 2 12.67 -24.13 32.01
C GLU A 2 11.21 -24.50 31.75
N THR A 3 10.39 -24.44 32.80
CA THR A 3 8.96 -24.78 32.71
C THR A 3 8.17 -23.50 32.73
N ILE A 4 7.40 -23.23 31.67
CA ILE A 4 6.45 -22.11 31.59
C ILE A 4 5.08 -22.62 32.08
N LYS A 5 4.51 -21.95 33.09
CA LYS A 5 3.18 -22.28 33.64
C LYS A 5 2.17 -21.23 33.20
N PHE A 6 1.06 -21.67 32.66
CA PHE A 6 -0.10 -20.83 32.31
C PHE A 6 -1.26 -21.13 33.26
N ASP A 7 -1.90 -20.08 33.78
CA ASP A 7 -3.15 -20.19 34.51
C ASP A 7 -4.27 -19.64 33.62
N LEU A 8 -5.06 -20.53 33.03
CA LEU A 8 -6.16 -20.19 32.15
C LEU A 8 -7.34 -19.49 32.86
N ASN A 9 -7.38 -19.53 34.18
CA ASN A 9 -8.42 -18.87 34.97
C ASN A 9 -8.04 -17.42 35.34
N LYS A 10 -6.80 -17.03 35.13
CA LYS A 10 -6.31 -15.70 35.43
C LYS A 10 -6.45 -14.79 34.20
N ASN A 11 -7.42 -13.86 34.26
CA ASN A 11 -7.53 -12.84 33.25
C ASN A 11 -6.37 -11.84 33.37
N ALA A 12 -5.47 -11.83 32.40
CA ALA A 12 -4.32 -10.91 32.35
C ALA A 12 -4.57 -9.67 31.48
N GLY A 13 -5.80 -9.52 30.93
CA GLY A 13 -6.19 -8.40 30.08
C GLY A 13 -6.60 -8.84 28.68
N LYS A 14 -6.68 -7.87 27.77
CA LYS A 14 -6.99 -8.10 26.35
C LYS A 14 -5.73 -7.97 25.50
N PHE A 15 -5.49 -8.92 24.60
CA PHE A 15 -4.51 -8.73 23.57
C PHE A 15 -4.99 -7.69 22.55
N LYS A 16 -4.08 -6.84 22.06
CA LYS A 16 -4.35 -6.07 20.85
C LYS A 16 -4.52 -7.06 19.69
N ALA A 17 -5.43 -6.74 18.78
CA ALA A 17 -5.56 -7.52 17.55
C ALA A 17 -4.24 -7.45 16.77
N MET A 18 -3.63 -8.61 16.52
CA MET A 18 -2.33 -8.73 15.84
C MET A 18 -2.44 -9.54 14.54
N ASN A 19 -3.66 -9.80 14.09
CA ASN A 19 -3.98 -10.57 12.89
C ASN A 19 -4.16 -9.69 11.64
N ALA A 20 -3.36 -8.63 11.52
CA ALA A 20 -3.29 -7.83 10.31
C ALA A 20 -2.63 -8.59 9.14
N THR A 21 -2.91 -8.17 7.93
CA THR A 21 -2.38 -8.81 6.72
C THR A 21 -1.66 -7.81 5.82
N ASN A 22 -0.84 -8.35 4.93
CA ASN A 22 -0.30 -7.66 3.78
C ASN A 22 -1.17 -7.99 2.55
N GLY A 23 -1.61 -6.98 1.80
CA GLY A 23 -2.58 -7.11 0.73
C GLY A 23 -4.03 -7.28 1.23
N GLY A 24 -4.98 -6.71 0.50
CA GLY A 24 -6.40 -6.75 0.81
C GLY A 24 -7.11 -8.00 0.27
N PRO A 25 -8.42 -8.12 0.55
CA PRO A 25 -9.22 -9.18 -0.02
C PRO A 25 -9.47 -8.96 -1.51
N TRP A 26 -9.66 -10.03 -2.23
CA TRP A 26 -10.14 -10.00 -3.61
C TRP A 26 -11.67 -9.92 -3.61
N HIS A 27 -12.21 -8.91 -4.27
CA HIS A 27 -13.66 -8.73 -4.34
C HIS A 27 -14.32 -9.81 -5.23
N LYS A 28 -15.57 -10.18 -4.89
CA LYS A 28 -16.37 -11.18 -5.63
C LYS A 28 -16.56 -10.84 -7.10
N ARG A 29 -16.75 -9.56 -7.44
CA ARG A 29 -16.97 -9.12 -8.81
C ARG A 29 -15.75 -9.27 -9.72
N HIS A 30 -14.56 -9.42 -9.14
CA HIS A 30 -13.33 -9.72 -9.87
C HIS A 30 -13.01 -11.19 -9.95
N ALA A 31 -13.77 -12.03 -9.23
CA ALA A 31 -13.67 -13.47 -9.33
C ALA A 31 -14.48 -13.95 -10.55
N ASN A 32 -13.81 -14.64 -11.45
CA ASN A 32 -14.46 -15.40 -12.51
C ASN A 32 -14.36 -16.91 -12.20
N ASP A 33 -14.84 -17.75 -13.06
CA ASP A 33 -14.83 -19.21 -12.87
C ASP A 33 -13.43 -19.80 -12.64
N GLN A 34 -12.40 -19.09 -12.97
CA GLN A 34 -11.00 -19.50 -12.82
C GLN A 34 -10.36 -18.96 -11.54
N TRP A 35 -10.90 -17.88 -10.96
CA TRP A 35 -10.34 -17.19 -9.81
C TRP A 35 -11.31 -17.22 -8.63
N ARG A 36 -10.84 -17.79 -7.54
CA ARG A 36 -11.62 -17.83 -6.29
C ARG A 36 -11.38 -16.57 -5.50
N SER A 37 -12.46 -15.85 -5.20
CA SER A 37 -12.41 -14.76 -4.24
C SER A 37 -12.17 -15.29 -2.82
N ASN A 38 -11.29 -14.64 -2.07
CA ASN A 38 -11.09 -14.88 -0.65
C ASN A 38 -11.90 -13.92 0.24
N PHE A 39 -12.77 -13.10 -0.34
CA PHE A 39 -13.48 -12.01 0.32
C PHE A 39 -14.26 -12.46 1.56
N GLU A 40 -15.09 -13.52 1.44
CA GLU A 40 -15.90 -14.03 2.55
C GLU A 40 -15.05 -14.64 3.67
N ALA A 41 -13.97 -15.34 3.33
CA ALA A 41 -13.04 -15.89 4.31
C ALA A 41 -12.30 -14.77 5.05
N TYR A 42 -11.90 -13.73 4.31
CA TYR A 42 -11.24 -12.55 4.86
C TYR A 42 -12.15 -11.80 5.85
N LYS A 43 -13.40 -11.55 5.44
CA LYS A 43 -14.44 -10.95 6.29
C LYS A 43 -14.73 -11.78 7.54
N ALA A 44 -14.85 -13.10 7.39
CA ALA A 44 -15.08 -14.02 8.51
C ALA A 44 -13.92 -14.04 9.51
N ALA A 45 -12.69 -13.86 9.04
CA ALA A 45 -11.48 -13.79 9.87
C ALA A 45 -11.38 -12.49 10.70
N ARG A 46 -12.23 -11.48 10.42
CA ARG A 46 -12.28 -10.20 11.14
C ARG A 46 -10.91 -9.54 11.24
N ILE A 47 -10.22 -9.44 10.12
CA ILE A 47 -8.89 -8.84 10.06
C ILE A 47 -9.03 -7.34 10.30
N PRO A 48 -8.36 -6.76 11.32
CA PRO A 48 -8.56 -5.36 11.68
C PRO A 48 -7.91 -4.39 10.70
N TYR A 49 -6.73 -4.73 10.16
CA TYR A 49 -5.96 -3.89 9.26
C TYR A 49 -5.37 -4.70 8.10
N SER A 50 -5.38 -4.09 6.92
CA SER A 50 -4.66 -4.57 5.75
C SER A 50 -3.72 -3.49 5.25
N ARG A 51 -2.43 -3.81 5.19
CA ARG A 51 -1.43 -2.98 4.53
C ARG A 51 -1.53 -3.19 3.02
N ASN A 52 -1.68 -2.13 2.26
CA ASN A 52 -1.70 -2.23 0.81
C ASN A 52 -0.27 -2.28 0.26
N HIS A 53 0.14 -3.45 -0.14
CA HIS A 53 1.42 -3.68 -0.77
C HIS A 53 1.25 -4.71 -1.89
N ASP A 54 1.77 -4.40 -3.08
CA ASP A 54 1.65 -5.25 -4.27
C ASP A 54 0.22 -5.74 -4.54
N SER A 55 -0.77 -4.83 -4.39
CA SER A 55 -2.16 -5.17 -4.63
C SER A 55 -2.44 -5.32 -6.13
N ASN A 56 -3.06 -6.43 -6.49
CA ASN A 56 -3.14 -6.90 -7.88
C ASN A 56 -4.28 -6.31 -8.71
N LEU A 57 -5.02 -5.31 -8.23
CA LEU A 57 -6.25 -4.90 -8.89
C LEU A 57 -6.03 -4.34 -10.30
N CYS A 58 -4.91 -3.66 -10.54
CA CYS A 58 -4.58 -3.03 -11.82
C CYS A 58 -3.18 -3.41 -12.31
N GLY A 59 -2.47 -4.27 -11.60
CA GLY A 59 -1.09 -4.55 -11.88
C GLY A 59 -0.88 -5.47 -13.07
N SER A 60 0.18 -5.22 -13.79
CA SER A 60 0.78 -6.22 -14.64
C SER A 60 1.47 -7.26 -13.76
N THR A 61 1.63 -8.46 -14.28
CA THR A 61 2.14 -9.62 -13.55
C THR A 61 3.58 -9.45 -13.02
N TYR A 62 4.37 -8.53 -13.53
CA TYR A 62 5.74 -8.25 -13.07
C TYR A 62 6.14 -6.83 -13.41
N GLY A 63 6.48 -6.04 -12.41
CA GLY A 63 7.04 -4.72 -12.59
C GLY A 63 6.00 -3.60 -12.74
N GLY A 64 4.83 -3.76 -12.19
CA GLY A 64 3.76 -2.82 -11.93
C GLY A 64 3.45 -1.76 -12.97
N PRO A 65 2.79 -0.66 -12.68
CA PRO A 65 2.36 -0.27 -11.34
C PRO A 65 1.16 -1.07 -10.84
N TYR A 66 1.12 -1.28 -9.55
CA TYR A 66 -0.06 -1.83 -8.86
C TYR A 66 -1.02 -0.70 -8.43
N ALA A 67 -2.26 -1.06 -8.04
CA ALA A 67 -3.31 -0.09 -7.75
C ALA A 67 -2.93 1.01 -6.74
N HIS A 68 -2.04 0.73 -5.81
CA HIS A 68 -1.62 1.67 -4.77
C HIS A 68 -0.27 2.34 -5.03
N ASP A 69 0.35 2.06 -6.16
CA ASP A 69 1.61 2.70 -6.51
C ASP A 69 1.38 4.14 -6.92
N ILE A 70 2.23 5.05 -6.46
CA ILE A 70 2.13 6.46 -6.80
C ILE A 70 2.16 6.65 -8.32
N SER A 71 2.96 5.87 -9.05
CA SER A 71 3.00 5.91 -10.51
C SER A 71 1.73 5.39 -11.20
N ALA A 72 0.84 4.68 -10.50
CA ALA A 72 -0.49 4.35 -11.00
C ALA A 72 -1.48 5.48 -10.73
N ILE A 73 -1.41 6.06 -9.52
CA ILE A 73 -2.32 7.13 -9.08
C ILE A 73 -1.98 8.46 -9.78
N PHE A 74 -0.70 8.77 -9.94
CA PHE A 74 -0.19 9.97 -10.62
C PHE A 74 0.76 9.56 -11.75
N PRO A 75 0.22 9.18 -12.93
CA PRO A 75 0.98 8.50 -13.98
C PRO A 75 1.94 9.40 -14.77
N ASP A 76 1.70 10.69 -14.78
CA ASP A 76 2.57 11.68 -15.43
C ASP A 76 3.20 12.58 -14.38
N PHE A 77 4.46 12.31 -14.03
CA PHE A 77 5.17 13.09 -13.00
C PHE A 77 5.35 14.57 -13.37
N ASP A 78 5.28 14.93 -14.66
CA ASP A 78 5.40 16.32 -15.12
C ASP A 78 4.06 17.10 -15.05
N ALA A 79 2.93 16.42 -14.82
CA ALA A 79 1.61 17.03 -14.70
C ALA A 79 1.50 17.97 -13.48
N ASP A 80 0.48 18.83 -13.48
CA ASP A 80 0.18 19.72 -12.36
C ASP A 80 -0.41 18.94 -11.17
N VAL A 81 0.26 19.01 -10.02
CA VAL A 81 -0.12 18.29 -8.79
C VAL A 81 -1.47 18.80 -8.22
N ASN A 82 -1.83 20.05 -8.48
CA ASN A 82 -3.07 20.65 -7.97
C ASN A 82 -4.28 20.36 -8.88
N ASN A 83 -4.05 19.77 -10.05
CA ASN A 83 -5.12 19.43 -10.97
C ASN A 83 -5.65 18.01 -10.67
N PRO A 84 -6.92 17.84 -10.21
CA PRO A 84 -7.52 16.53 -10.00
C PRO A 84 -7.46 15.59 -11.20
N ALA A 85 -7.46 16.13 -12.43
CA ALA A 85 -7.39 15.33 -13.65
C ALA A 85 -6.01 14.70 -13.89
N SER A 86 -4.98 15.10 -13.12
CA SER A 86 -3.65 14.47 -13.14
C SER A 86 -3.59 13.15 -12.39
N TYR A 87 -4.65 12.79 -11.66
CA TYR A 87 -4.74 11.59 -10.81
C TYR A 87 -5.73 10.58 -11.36
N ASP A 88 -5.39 9.30 -11.26
CA ASP A 88 -6.28 8.16 -11.50
C ASP A 88 -6.46 7.35 -10.21
N PHE A 89 -7.54 7.60 -9.50
CA PHE A 89 -7.87 6.91 -8.25
C PHE A 89 -8.73 5.66 -8.46
N ALA A 90 -9.23 5.40 -9.67
CA ALA A 90 -10.28 4.42 -9.90
C ALA A 90 -9.95 3.02 -9.34
N CYS A 91 -8.76 2.51 -9.62
CA CYS A 91 -8.35 1.19 -9.15
C CYS A 91 -8.03 1.17 -7.66
N THR A 92 -7.44 2.25 -7.15
CA THR A 92 -7.09 2.37 -5.73
C THR A 92 -8.33 2.48 -4.88
N ASP A 93 -9.30 3.29 -5.30
CA ASP A 93 -10.61 3.44 -4.64
C ASP A 93 -11.31 2.10 -4.53
N GLU A 94 -11.36 1.34 -5.62
CA GLU A 94 -12.00 0.03 -5.62
C GLU A 94 -11.33 -0.94 -4.64
N SER A 95 -10.01 -0.94 -4.59
CA SER A 95 -9.24 -1.78 -3.66
C SER A 95 -9.51 -1.40 -2.19
N ILE A 96 -9.52 -0.10 -1.88
CA ILE A 96 -9.77 0.40 -0.53
C ILE A 96 -11.22 0.12 -0.12
N LEU A 97 -12.19 0.44 -0.97
CA LEU A 97 -13.61 0.19 -0.69
C LEU A 97 -13.89 -1.31 -0.49
N THR A 98 -13.26 -2.18 -1.28
CA THR A 98 -13.34 -3.64 -1.10
C THR A 98 -12.80 -4.06 0.27
N THR A 99 -11.69 -3.50 0.70
CA THR A 99 -11.07 -3.77 2.00
C THR A 99 -12.01 -3.34 3.15
N LEU A 100 -12.59 -2.15 3.04
CA LEU A 100 -13.56 -1.62 4.01
C LEU A 100 -14.86 -2.42 4.05
N GLU A 101 -15.37 -2.88 2.90
CA GLU A 101 -16.56 -3.75 2.83
C GLU A 101 -16.35 -5.09 3.56
N ALA A 102 -15.11 -5.58 3.59
CA ALA A 102 -14.73 -6.74 4.37
C ALA A 102 -14.67 -6.47 5.90
N GLY A 103 -14.84 -5.22 6.32
CA GLY A 103 -14.74 -4.80 7.72
C GLY A 103 -13.30 -4.56 8.18
N THR A 104 -12.36 -4.37 7.26
CA THR A 104 -10.93 -4.21 7.50
C THR A 104 -10.52 -2.76 7.23
N GLN A 105 -9.72 -2.18 8.10
CA GLN A 105 -9.13 -0.85 7.90
C GLN A 105 -7.89 -0.91 7.00
N THR A 106 -7.66 0.15 6.25
CA THR A 106 -6.46 0.27 5.41
C THR A 106 -5.29 0.84 6.21
N PHE A 107 -4.13 0.22 6.04
CA PHE A 107 -2.83 0.78 6.37
C PHE A 107 -2.17 1.13 5.03
N PHE A 108 -2.10 2.42 4.70
CA PHE A 108 -1.74 2.86 3.35
C PHE A 108 -0.23 3.06 3.19
N ARG A 109 0.40 2.32 2.27
CA ARG A 109 1.80 2.51 1.89
C ARG A 109 1.90 3.45 0.70
N LEU A 110 2.48 4.63 0.90
CA LEU A 110 2.86 5.58 -0.14
C LEU A 110 4.21 5.14 -0.73
N GLY A 111 4.30 4.94 -2.03
CA GLY A 111 5.53 4.50 -2.69
C GLY A 111 5.26 3.63 -3.91
N GLN A 112 6.13 2.68 -4.15
CA GLN A 112 6.11 1.82 -5.34
C GLN A 112 6.20 0.34 -4.96
N CYS A 113 5.79 -0.54 -5.87
CA CYS A 113 5.96 -1.98 -5.76
C CYS A 113 7.43 -2.40 -5.94
N ILE A 114 7.69 -3.67 -5.65
CA ILE A 114 9.00 -4.31 -5.89
C ILE A 114 9.22 -4.49 -7.39
N GLU A 115 10.38 -4.07 -7.89
CA GLU A 115 10.82 -4.30 -9.26
C GLU A 115 11.98 -5.30 -9.30
N HIS A 116 11.70 -6.51 -9.75
CA HIS A 116 12.70 -7.58 -9.83
C HIS A 116 13.67 -7.43 -11.02
N GLN A 117 13.29 -6.66 -12.03
CA GLN A 117 14.13 -6.41 -13.20
C GLN A 117 15.33 -5.50 -12.84
N ILE A 118 16.45 -5.67 -13.54
CA ILE A 118 17.63 -4.80 -13.36
C ILE A 118 17.31 -3.36 -13.78
N LYS A 119 16.65 -3.20 -14.94
CA LYS A 119 16.18 -1.88 -15.37
C LYS A 119 14.97 -1.47 -14.55
N LYS A 120 15.13 -0.40 -13.78
CA LYS A 120 14.07 0.18 -12.96
C LYS A 120 13.24 1.18 -13.75
N HIS A 121 11.96 1.26 -13.40
CA HIS A 121 11.00 2.20 -13.98
C HIS A 121 10.35 3.08 -12.91
N HIS A 122 9.99 2.51 -11.78
CA HIS A 122 9.21 3.18 -10.74
C HIS A 122 9.88 3.21 -9.38
N SER A 123 10.79 2.26 -9.08
CA SER A 123 11.50 2.20 -7.80
C SER A 123 12.75 3.10 -7.73
N LEU A 124 12.96 3.95 -8.73
CA LEU A 124 13.98 4.99 -8.72
C LEU A 124 13.57 6.15 -7.80
N PRO A 125 14.54 6.93 -7.26
CA PRO A 125 14.24 8.19 -6.60
C PRO A 125 13.39 9.09 -7.51
N PRO A 126 12.36 9.76 -6.97
CA PRO A 126 11.65 10.79 -7.71
C PRO A 126 12.59 11.87 -8.23
N ALA A 127 12.30 12.43 -9.39
CA ALA A 127 13.08 13.53 -9.94
C ALA A 127 13.02 14.81 -9.07
N ASP A 128 11.93 14.97 -8.30
CA ASP A 128 11.69 16.08 -7.38
C ASP A 128 11.00 15.52 -6.13
N PHE A 129 11.68 15.58 -5.00
CA PHE A 129 11.18 15.06 -3.72
C PHE A 129 10.07 15.93 -3.12
N VAL A 130 10.11 17.25 -3.35
CA VAL A 130 9.05 18.16 -2.89
C VAL A 130 7.76 17.86 -3.64
N LYS A 131 7.84 17.75 -4.97
CA LYS A 131 6.69 17.37 -5.80
C LYS A 131 6.14 16.00 -5.44
N TRP A 132 7.00 15.04 -5.12
CA TRP A 132 6.57 13.71 -4.66
C TRP A 132 5.79 13.80 -3.34
N ALA A 133 6.25 14.62 -2.39
CA ALA A 133 5.56 14.86 -1.14
C ALA A 133 4.18 15.54 -1.37
N GLU A 134 4.10 16.53 -2.27
CA GLU A 134 2.83 17.16 -2.67
C GLU A 134 1.85 16.15 -3.28
N ILE A 135 2.33 15.22 -4.13
CA ILE A 135 1.49 14.13 -4.66
C ILE A 135 0.97 13.26 -3.51
N CYS A 136 1.84 12.89 -2.57
CA CYS A 136 1.44 12.11 -1.39
C CYS A 136 0.40 12.85 -0.53
N GLU A 137 0.57 14.16 -0.32
CA GLU A 137 -0.41 15.00 0.37
C GLU A 137 -1.78 14.95 -0.32
N HIS A 138 -1.84 15.08 -1.64
CA HIS A 138 -3.10 15.02 -2.38
C HIS A 138 -3.75 13.62 -2.32
N ILE A 139 -2.95 12.55 -2.28
CA ILE A 139 -3.48 11.19 -2.04
C ILE A 139 -4.11 11.11 -0.64
N ILE A 140 -3.46 11.65 0.39
CA ILE A 140 -4.02 11.72 1.74
C ILE A 140 -5.30 12.57 1.75
N MET A 141 -5.30 13.71 1.07
CA MET A 141 -6.47 14.59 0.96
C MET A 141 -7.63 13.89 0.26
N HIS A 142 -7.36 13.09 -0.76
CA HIS A 142 -8.39 12.31 -1.45
C HIS A 142 -9.08 11.32 -0.51
N TYR A 143 -8.32 10.57 0.28
CA TYR A 143 -8.88 9.54 1.16
C TYR A 143 -9.40 10.04 2.50
N ASN A 144 -8.92 11.17 3.00
CA ASN A 144 -9.30 11.66 4.33
C ASN A 144 -10.11 12.95 4.32
N TYR A 145 -10.12 13.70 3.22
CA TYR A 145 -10.73 15.03 3.16
C TYR A 145 -11.59 15.27 1.90
N GLY A 146 -11.85 14.23 1.13
CA GLY A 146 -12.74 14.29 -0.04
C GLY A 146 -12.22 15.07 -1.25
N TRP A 147 -10.91 15.38 -1.30
CA TRP A 147 -10.33 16.06 -2.46
C TRP A 147 -10.49 15.23 -3.74
N ALA A 148 -10.70 15.89 -4.89
CA ALA A 148 -10.89 15.26 -6.21
C ALA A 148 -12.06 14.24 -6.24
N ASN A 149 -13.19 14.57 -5.62
CA ASN A 149 -14.33 13.68 -5.41
C ASN A 149 -13.97 12.42 -4.62
N GLY A 150 -13.03 12.53 -3.72
CA GLY A 150 -12.52 11.45 -2.90
C GLY A 150 -13.42 11.07 -1.72
N LEU A 151 -12.83 10.42 -0.77
CA LEU A 151 -13.48 9.80 0.39
C LEU A 151 -13.11 10.53 1.68
N GLU A 152 -13.85 10.25 2.77
CA GLU A 152 -13.58 10.78 4.11
C GLU A 152 -13.42 9.60 5.08
N LEU A 153 -12.37 8.79 4.90
CA LEU A 153 -12.19 7.50 5.57
C LEU A 153 -11.45 7.60 6.89
N ASN A 154 -10.78 8.73 7.16
CA ASN A 154 -9.93 8.88 8.34
C ASN A 154 -8.89 7.75 8.47
N ILE A 155 -8.18 7.44 7.40
CA ILE A 155 -7.07 6.49 7.41
C ILE A 155 -6.01 7.02 8.38
N GLN A 156 -5.67 6.22 9.39
CA GLN A 156 -4.80 6.64 10.49
C GLN A 156 -3.33 6.31 10.28
N TYR A 157 -3.04 5.29 9.46
CA TYR A 157 -1.68 4.78 9.27
C TYR A 157 -1.26 4.95 7.83
N TRP A 158 -0.20 5.73 7.66
CA TRP A 158 0.45 6.00 6.38
C TRP A 158 1.92 5.59 6.49
N GLU A 159 2.38 4.82 5.56
CA GLU A 159 3.76 4.35 5.48
C GLU A 159 4.44 4.98 4.28
N ILE A 160 5.66 5.44 4.45
CA ILE A 160 6.47 5.96 3.35
C ILE A 160 7.37 4.84 2.85
N TRP A 161 7.14 4.45 1.59
CA TRP A 161 7.90 3.45 0.86
C TRP A 161 7.76 2.01 1.40
N ASN A 162 8.64 1.10 0.93
CA ASN A 162 8.70 -0.29 1.34
C ASN A 162 10.14 -0.79 1.30
N GLU A 163 10.65 -1.29 2.44
CA GLU A 163 11.94 -1.97 2.54
C GLU A 163 13.07 -1.28 1.74
N PRO A 164 13.38 0.01 1.95
CA PRO A 164 14.36 0.72 1.14
C PRO A 164 15.78 0.15 1.29
N ASP A 165 16.02 -0.60 2.36
CA ASP A 165 17.26 -1.26 2.75
C ASP A 165 17.32 -2.76 2.38
N LEU A 166 16.35 -3.25 1.58
CA LEU A 166 16.30 -4.67 1.19
C LEU A 166 17.55 -5.13 0.43
N ASP A 167 18.11 -4.26 -0.38
CA ASP A 167 19.33 -4.51 -1.15
C ASP A 167 20.42 -3.51 -0.75
N ALA A 168 21.66 -4.00 -0.63
CA ALA A 168 22.81 -3.16 -0.29
C ALA A 168 23.02 -2.05 -1.32
N ASP A 169 23.63 -0.95 -0.90
CA ASP A 169 23.85 0.23 -1.77
C ASP A 169 24.69 -0.04 -3.03
N ASP A 170 25.57 -1.02 -2.97
CA ASP A 170 26.39 -1.47 -4.09
C ASP A 170 25.76 -2.64 -4.90
N SER A 171 24.52 -3.05 -4.56
CA SER A 171 23.82 -4.10 -5.29
C SER A 171 23.56 -3.67 -6.73
N PRO A 172 23.83 -4.55 -7.72
CA PRO A 172 23.51 -4.28 -9.12
C PRO A 172 22.01 -4.33 -9.40
N ASN A 173 21.20 -4.80 -8.46
CA ASN A 173 19.75 -4.88 -8.56
C ASN A 173 19.07 -4.47 -7.26
N LYS A 174 18.81 -3.18 -7.11
CA LYS A 174 18.06 -2.63 -5.98
C LYS A 174 16.56 -2.72 -6.26
N ARG A 175 15.89 -3.70 -5.66
CA ARG A 175 14.52 -4.09 -6.04
C ARG A 175 13.44 -3.15 -5.51
N THR A 176 13.67 -2.50 -4.37
CA THR A 176 12.68 -1.67 -3.67
C THR A 176 13.01 -0.18 -3.75
N TRP A 177 14.28 0.18 -3.61
CA TRP A 177 14.75 1.56 -3.69
C TRP A 177 15.99 1.64 -4.57
N GLY A 178 15.86 2.24 -5.75
CA GLY A 178 16.94 2.35 -6.74
C GLY A 178 17.93 3.48 -6.48
N GLY A 179 17.72 4.27 -5.44
CA GLY A 179 18.58 5.35 -4.99
C GLY A 179 19.63 4.94 -3.96
N THR A 180 20.29 5.93 -3.37
CA THR A 180 21.19 5.77 -2.22
C THR A 180 20.42 5.90 -0.90
N GLU A 181 21.02 5.44 0.20
CA GLU A 181 20.51 5.65 1.55
C GLU A 181 20.28 7.16 1.84
N ALA A 182 21.22 8.02 1.48
CA ALA A 182 21.10 9.47 1.65
C ALA A 182 19.87 10.03 0.93
N GLN A 183 19.63 9.62 -0.33
CA GLN A 183 18.45 10.06 -1.07
C GLN A 183 17.15 9.56 -0.44
N PHE A 184 17.16 8.40 0.21
CA PHE A 184 15.98 7.93 0.94
C PHE A 184 15.70 8.79 2.17
N PHE A 185 16.71 9.19 2.92
CA PHE A 185 16.54 10.12 4.04
C PHE A 185 16.05 11.51 3.58
N ASP A 186 16.49 11.97 2.41
CA ASP A 186 15.99 13.23 1.82
C ASP A 186 14.52 13.12 1.37
N LEU A 187 14.06 11.92 0.96
CA LEU A 187 12.67 11.66 0.61
C LEU A 187 11.75 11.66 1.84
N TYR A 188 12.22 11.09 2.96
CA TYR A 188 11.45 10.86 4.20
C TYR A 188 11.27 12.16 5.00
#